data_23e13cebdd47bb52d65bca62e15c2e72
#
_entry.id   23e13cebdd47bb52d65bca62e15c2e72
#
_cell.length_a   1.000
_cell.length_b   1.000
_cell.length_c   1.000
_cell.angle_alpha   90.00
_cell.angle_beta   90.00
_cell.angle_gamma   90.00
#
_symmetry.space_group_name_H-M   'P 1'
#
loop_
_entity.id
_entity.type
_entity.pdbx_description
1 polymer ?
#
loop_
_entity_poly.entity_id
_entity_poly.type
_entity_poly.pdbx_seq_one_letter_code
_entity_poly.pdbx_strand_id
1 'polypeptide(L)'
;MQCDIKSISLLYNSYAKTIAHKQGAFEAILLRDGIVTEGCSSNVFIIKNNTIKTSPESNLILPGVTRSFVINNVIKDSDYDVRVENFSEEELLDADEIFITNSTQGILPITHINNKEINNAECGDITSKLYKIFTEKIN
;
A
#
# COMPACT_ATOMS: atom_id res chain seq x y z
N MET A 1 -19.50 -2.51 4.18
CA MET A 1 -18.58 -2.84 5.28
C MET A 1 -17.72 -1.63 5.60
N GLN A 2 -17.45 -1.41 6.86
CA GLN A 2 -16.58 -0.33 7.31
C GLN A 2 -15.18 -0.88 7.63
N CYS A 3 -14.21 -0.48 6.86
CA CYS A 3 -12.83 -0.98 7.02
C CYS A 3 -12.11 -0.40 8.23
N ASP A 4 -12.59 0.73 8.75
CA ASP A 4 -12.00 1.36 9.93
C ASP A 4 -12.45 0.71 11.25
N ILE A 5 -13.45 -0.18 11.20
CA ILE A 5 -13.86 -0.98 12.36
C ILE A 5 -13.08 -2.29 12.32
N LYS A 6 -12.00 -2.35 13.07
CA LYS A 6 -11.02 -3.41 12.96
C LYS A 6 -11.59 -4.83 13.06
N SER A 7 -12.53 -5.08 13.97
CA SER A 7 -13.07 -6.43 14.16
C SER A 7 -13.85 -6.92 12.93
N ILE A 8 -14.62 -6.05 12.28
CA ILE A 8 -15.39 -6.40 11.09
C ILE A 8 -14.47 -6.49 9.88
N SER A 9 -13.60 -5.49 9.70
CA SER A 9 -12.66 -5.46 8.59
C SER A 9 -11.70 -6.64 8.64
N LEU A 10 -11.24 -7.00 9.83
CA LEU A 10 -10.29 -8.10 10.00
C LEU A 10 -10.87 -9.42 9.51
N LEU A 11 -12.14 -9.71 9.80
CA LEU A 11 -12.77 -10.94 9.35
C LEU A 11 -12.89 -11.02 7.83
N TYR A 12 -13.34 -9.94 7.20
CA TYR A 12 -13.44 -9.86 5.74
C TYR A 12 -12.06 -9.93 5.08
N ASN A 13 -11.11 -9.18 5.62
CA ASN A 13 -9.75 -9.12 5.07
C ASN A 13 -9.04 -10.46 5.18
N SER A 14 -9.25 -11.20 6.27
CA SER A 14 -8.68 -12.54 6.42
C SER A 14 -9.21 -13.50 5.36
N TYR A 15 -10.50 -13.41 5.04
CA TYR A 15 -11.10 -14.25 3.99
C TYR A 15 -10.49 -13.92 2.62
N ALA A 16 -10.42 -12.64 2.29
CA ALA A 16 -9.85 -12.21 1.01
C ALA A 16 -8.37 -12.60 0.89
N LYS A 17 -7.61 -12.47 1.97
CA LYS A 17 -6.20 -12.86 2.01
C LYS A 17 -6.03 -14.36 1.78
N THR A 18 -6.91 -15.18 2.35
CA THR A 18 -6.90 -16.62 2.15
C THR A 18 -7.11 -16.97 0.67
N ILE A 19 -8.07 -16.30 0.01
CA ILE A 19 -8.30 -16.52 -1.41
C ILE A 19 -7.06 -16.12 -2.22
N ALA A 20 -6.46 -14.99 -1.92
CA ALA A 20 -5.26 -14.52 -2.62
C ALA A 20 -4.10 -15.52 -2.47
N HIS A 21 -3.88 -16.03 -1.26
CA HIS A 21 -2.82 -17.02 -1.00
C HIS A 21 -3.06 -18.31 -1.78
N LYS A 22 -4.30 -18.74 -1.92
CA LYS A 22 -4.63 -19.93 -2.72
C LYS A 22 -4.31 -19.73 -4.20
N GLN A 23 -4.27 -18.48 -4.65
CA GLN A 23 -3.90 -18.15 -6.02
C GLN A 23 -2.42 -17.80 -6.15
N GLY A 24 -1.62 -17.98 -5.10
CA GLY A 24 -0.19 -17.74 -5.10
C GLY A 24 0.23 -16.32 -4.83
N ALA A 25 -0.69 -15.45 -4.40
CA ALA A 25 -0.39 -14.06 -4.09
C ALA A 25 -0.05 -13.87 -2.61
N PHE A 26 0.82 -12.91 -2.32
CA PHE A 26 1.16 -12.54 -0.94
C PHE A 26 0.03 -11.79 -0.24
N GLU A 27 -0.67 -10.92 -0.98
CA GLU A 27 -1.67 -10.02 -0.44
C GLU A 27 -2.78 -9.82 -1.46
N ALA A 28 -3.96 -9.41 -0.99
CA ALA A 28 -5.03 -8.95 -1.85
C ALA A 28 -5.22 -7.46 -1.65
N ILE A 29 -5.38 -6.74 -2.75
CA ILE A 29 -5.70 -5.31 -2.72
C ILE A 29 -7.20 -5.18 -2.88
N LEU A 30 -7.82 -4.43 -1.98
CA LEU A 30 -9.27 -4.29 -1.92
C LEU A 30 -9.73 -3.07 -2.71
N LEU A 31 -10.81 -3.24 -3.44
CA LEU A 31 -11.44 -2.17 -4.22
C LEU A 31 -12.86 -1.97 -3.75
N ARG A 32 -13.33 -0.73 -3.86
CA ARG A 32 -14.73 -0.41 -3.64
C ARG A 32 -15.16 0.62 -4.68
N ASP A 33 -16.13 0.24 -5.51
CA ASP A 33 -16.64 1.08 -6.61
C ASP A 33 -15.51 1.55 -7.53
N GLY A 34 -14.54 0.66 -7.82
CA GLY A 34 -13.41 0.95 -8.70
C GLY A 34 -12.29 1.75 -8.05
N ILE A 35 -12.42 2.09 -6.77
CA ILE A 35 -11.42 2.86 -6.02
C ILE A 35 -10.63 1.92 -5.12
N VAL A 36 -9.32 2.05 -5.13
CA VAL A 36 -8.43 1.26 -4.26
C VAL A 36 -8.57 1.77 -2.83
N THR A 37 -8.82 0.86 -1.89
CA THR A 37 -8.93 1.22 -0.49
C THR A 37 -7.67 0.83 0.29
N GLU A 38 -7.39 -0.47 0.41
CA GLU A 38 -6.23 -0.95 1.18
C GLU A 38 -5.90 -2.39 0.76
N GLY A 39 -4.80 -2.92 1.28
CA GLY A 39 -4.55 -4.36 1.24
C GLY A 39 -5.30 -5.04 2.37
N CYS A 40 -5.41 -6.36 2.35
CA CYS A 40 -6.15 -7.11 3.38
C CYS A 40 -5.57 -6.91 4.78
N SER A 41 -4.27 -6.71 4.89
CA SER A 41 -3.59 -6.48 6.17
C SER A 41 -2.55 -5.37 6.03
N SER A 42 -2.76 -4.43 5.11
CA SER A 42 -1.79 -3.40 4.78
C SER A 42 -2.46 -2.19 4.16
N ASN A 43 -1.72 -1.09 4.06
CA ASN A 43 -2.13 0.09 3.32
C ASN A 43 -1.32 0.18 2.02
N VAL A 44 -1.90 0.72 0.96
CA VAL A 44 -1.32 0.71 -0.38
C VAL A 44 -0.86 2.11 -0.78
N PHE A 45 0.35 2.19 -1.33
CA PHE A 45 0.92 3.41 -1.88
C PHE A 45 1.30 3.16 -3.33
N ILE A 46 1.00 4.10 -4.21
CA ILE A 46 1.45 4.06 -5.60
C ILE A 46 2.37 5.24 -5.87
N ILE A 47 3.28 5.07 -6.81
CA ILE A 47 4.21 6.12 -7.22
C ILE A 47 4.10 6.27 -8.73
N LYS A 48 3.87 7.50 -9.18
CA LYS A 48 3.77 7.84 -10.59
C LYS A 48 4.39 9.20 -10.81
N ASN A 49 5.32 9.30 -11.75
CA ASN A 49 6.00 10.56 -12.06
C ASN A 49 6.59 11.24 -10.82
N ASN A 50 7.26 10.44 -9.96
CA ASN A 50 7.89 10.88 -8.72
C ASN A 50 6.92 11.42 -7.66
N THR A 51 5.62 11.22 -7.84
CA THR A 51 4.60 11.59 -6.86
C THR A 51 4.05 10.32 -6.21
N ILE A 52 4.00 10.33 -4.88
CA ILE A 52 3.48 9.22 -4.09
C ILE A 52 2.02 9.50 -3.76
N LYS A 53 1.16 8.51 -3.90
CA LYS A 53 -0.26 8.65 -3.61
C LYS A 53 -0.74 7.50 -2.74
N THR A 54 -1.57 7.81 -1.75
CA THR A 54 -2.23 6.81 -0.91
C THR A 54 -3.63 7.30 -0.57
N SER A 55 -4.54 6.36 -0.31
CA SER A 55 -5.93 6.69 -0.03
C SER A 55 -6.07 7.41 1.31
N PRO A 56 -7.00 8.37 1.41
CA PRO A 56 -7.21 9.12 2.65
C PRO A 56 -7.84 8.25 3.74
N GLU A 57 -7.67 8.66 4.98
CA GLU A 57 -8.37 8.04 6.10
C GLU A 57 -9.87 8.23 5.94
N SER A 58 -10.63 7.15 6.10
CA SER A 58 -12.08 7.16 5.98
C SER A 58 -12.64 5.90 6.61
N ASN A 59 -13.98 5.75 6.58
CA ASN A 59 -14.61 4.52 7.02
C ASN A 59 -14.39 3.34 6.06
N LEU A 60 -13.68 3.56 4.94
CA LEU A 60 -13.34 2.52 3.98
C LEU A 60 -11.93 1.95 4.19
N ILE A 61 -11.14 2.59 5.04
CA ILE A 61 -9.72 2.25 5.24
C ILE A 61 -9.40 2.27 6.73
N LEU A 62 -8.78 1.19 7.20
CA LEU A 62 -8.23 1.18 8.56
C LEU A 62 -6.90 1.92 8.54
N PRO A 63 -6.78 3.07 9.23
CA PRO A 63 -5.52 3.82 9.23
C PRO A 63 -4.44 3.06 10.00
N GLY A 64 -3.39 2.62 9.30
CA GLY A 64 -2.31 1.87 9.90
C GLY A 64 -1.30 2.77 10.60
N VAL A 65 -0.75 2.30 11.71
CA VAL A 65 0.31 3.01 12.43
C VAL A 65 1.53 3.17 11.53
N THR A 66 1.89 2.12 10.80
CA THR A 66 3.02 2.17 9.86
C THR A 66 2.75 3.15 8.73
N ARG A 67 1.52 3.19 8.21
CA ARG A 67 1.11 4.17 7.18
C ARG A 67 1.35 5.59 7.68
N SER A 68 0.87 5.90 8.87
CA SER A 68 1.02 7.24 9.44
C SER A 68 2.50 7.60 9.65
N PHE A 69 3.29 6.65 10.13
CA PHE A 69 4.72 6.85 10.32
C PHE A 69 5.42 7.10 8.97
N VAL A 70 5.08 6.36 7.94
CA VAL A 70 5.68 6.52 6.62
C VAL A 70 5.33 7.90 6.05
N ILE A 71 4.09 8.33 6.15
CA ILE A 71 3.68 9.65 5.65
C ILE A 71 4.36 10.77 6.43
N ASN A 72 4.31 10.73 7.75
CA ASN A 72 4.68 11.85 8.60
C ASN A 72 6.18 11.92 8.92
N ASN A 73 6.91 10.83 8.79
CA ASN A 73 8.32 10.78 9.19
C ASN A 73 9.24 10.33 8.06
N VAL A 74 8.81 9.44 7.18
CA VAL A 74 9.67 8.91 6.13
C VAL A 74 9.57 9.76 4.87
N ILE A 75 8.37 9.92 4.32
CA ILE A 75 8.19 10.70 3.08
C ILE A 75 8.49 12.17 3.33
N LYS A 76 8.09 12.68 4.49
CA LYS A 76 8.33 14.06 4.87
C LYS A 76 9.83 14.41 4.87
N ASP A 77 10.68 13.45 5.26
CA ASP A 77 12.13 13.65 5.28
C ASP A 77 12.81 13.22 3.98
N SER A 78 12.03 12.86 2.96
CA SER A 78 12.54 12.52 1.65
C SER A 78 12.41 13.70 0.68
N ASP A 79 12.90 13.50 -0.53
CA ASP A 79 12.77 14.49 -1.61
C ASP A 79 11.46 14.36 -2.37
N TYR A 80 10.53 13.53 -1.90
CA TYR A 80 9.29 13.22 -2.61
C TYR A 80 8.09 13.77 -1.87
N ASP A 81 7.01 14.03 -2.63
CA ASP A 81 5.74 14.48 -2.08
C ASP A 81 4.75 13.34 -2.02
N VAL A 82 3.85 13.39 -1.05
CA VAL A 82 2.74 12.45 -0.95
C VAL A 82 1.42 13.21 -1.12
N ARG A 83 0.54 12.62 -1.92
CA ARG A 83 -0.84 13.09 -2.05
C ARG A 83 -1.75 12.07 -1.40
N VAL A 84 -2.49 12.51 -0.40
CA VAL A 84 -3.46 11.67 0.29
C VAL A 84 -4.80 11.90 -0.39
N GLU A 85 -5.08 11.09 -1.42
CA GLU A 85 -6.29 11.20 -2.22
C GLU A 85 -6.65 9.84 -2.82
N ASN A 86 -7.91 9.65 -3.18
CA ASN A 86 -8.36 8.41 -3.79
C ASN A 86 -7.68 8.16 -5.14
N PHE A 87 -7.46 6.90 -5.47
CA PHE A 87 -6.98 6.50 -6.79
C PHE A 87 -7.70 5.22 -7.23
N SER A 88 -7.79 5.07 -8.55
CA SER A 88 -8.55 4.00 -9.18
C SER A 88 -7.69 2.75 -9.39
N GLU A 89 -8.37 1.65 -9.73
CA GLU A 89 -7.68 0.44 -10.19
C GLU A 89 -6.79 0.74 -11.39
N GLU A 90 -7.25 1.58 -12.31
CA GLU A 90 -6.49 1.95 -13.49
C GLU A 90 -5.19 2.66 -13.12
N GLU A 91 -5.25 3.60 -12.16
CA GLU A 91 -4.05 4.28 -11.67
C GLU A 91 -3.11 3.31 -10.97
N LEU A 92 -3.66 2.35 -10.24
CA LEU A 92 -2.86 1.30 -9.60
C LEU A 92 -2.08 0.50 -10.63
N LEU A 93 -2.75 0.06 -11.69
CA LEU A 93 -2.13 -0.77 -12.72
C LEU A 93 -1.14 0.01 -13.60
N ASP A 94 -1.28 1.34 -13.66
CA ASP A 94 -0.40 2.22 -14.43
C ASP A 94 0.73 2.81 -13.59
N ALA A 95 0.83 2.46 -12.33
CA ALA A 95 1.85 3.02 -11.44
C ALA A 95 3.26 2.57 -11.85
N ASP A 96 4.23 3.47 -11.63
CA ASP A 96 5.64 3.17 -11.86
C ASP A 96 6.17 2.24 -10.78
N GLU A 97 5.75 2.46 -9.53
CA GLU A 97 6.10 1.62 -8.39
C GLU A 97 4.88 1.49 -7.48
N ILE A 98 4.82 0.39 -6.75
CA ILE A 98 3.78 0.15 -5.74
C ILE A 98 4.45 -0.41 -4.51
N PHE A 99 4.08 0.08 -3.33
CA PHE A 99 4.47 -0.57 -2.09
C PHE A 99 3.31 -0.59 -1.12
N ILE A 100 3.38 -1.51 -0.17
CA ILE A 100 2.41 -1.60 0.92
C ILE A 100 3.13 -1.36 2.23
N THR A 101 2.36 -0.96 3.25
CA THR A 101 2.88 -0.77 4.59
C THR A 101 2.10 -1.65 5.56
N ASN A 102 2.80 -2.27 6.50
CA ASN A 102 2.20 -3.02 7.59
C ASN A 102 3.17 -3.06 8.77
N SER A 103 2.67 -3.54 9.91
CA SER A 103 3.48 -3.56 11.13
C SER A 103 4.56 -4.63 11.14
N THR A 104 4.47 -5.63 10.28
CA THR A 104 5.41 -6.75 10.24
C THR A 104 6.62 -6.43 9.38
N GLN A 105 6.42 -5.97 8.15
CA GLN A 105 7.50 -5.70 7.20
C GLN A 105 7.87 -4.22 7.09
N GLY A 106 7.04 -3.32 7.61
CA GLY A 106 7.22 -1.90 7.41
C GLY A 106 6.82 -1.49 6.00
N ILE A 107 7.79 -1.34 5.11
CA ILE A 107 7.57 -1.05 3.70
C ILE A 107 7.92 -2.29 2.90
N LEU A 108 7.01 -2.73 2.03
CA LEU A 108 7.22 -3.89 1.18
C LEU A 108 6.87 -3.54 -0.27
N PRO A 109 7.82 -3.65 -1.19
CA PRO A 109 7.55 -3.39 -2.60
C PRO A 109 6.64 -4.46 -3.19
N ILE A 110 5.78 -4.05 -4.13
CA ILE A 110 4.92 -4.97 -4.87
C ILE A 110 5.48 -5.08 -6.28
N THR A 111 5.81 -6.30 -6.68
CA THR A 111 6.42 -6.57 -7.98
C THR A 111 5.41 -7.05 -9.02
N HIS A 112 4.28 -7.57 -8.59
CA HIS A 112 3.24 -8.09 -9.49
C HIS A 112 1.86 -7.76 -8.95
N ILE A 113 0.95 -7.36 -9.85
CA ILE A 113 -0.48 -7.26 -9.58
C ILE A 113 -1.15 -8.26 -10.51
N ASN A 114 -1.80 -9.28 -9.93
CA ASN A 114 -2.26 -10.45 -10.67
C ASN A 114 -1.04 -11.05 -11.40
N ASN A 115 -1.02 -11.07 -12.70
CA ASN A 115 0.14 -11.57 -13.45
C ASN A 115 0.90 -10.46 -14.17
N LYS A 116 0.58 -9.20 -13.86
CA LYS A 116 1.26 -8.05 -14.48
C LYS A 116 2.46 -7.63 -13.64
N GLU A 117 3.61 -7.49 -14.27
CA GLU A 117 4.82 -7.01 -13.62
C GLU A 117 4.74 -5.49 -13.39
N ILE A 118 5.21 -5.05 -12.22
CA ILE A 118 5.35 -3.65 -11.88
C ILE A 118 6.85 -3.36 -11.83
N ASN A 119 7.30 -2.33 -12.54
CA ASN A 119 8.71 -1.94 -12.57
C ASN A 119 9.63 -3.11 -12.96
N ASN A 120 9.26 -3.86 -14.00
CA ASN A 120 10.00 -5.04 -14.45
C ASN A 120 10.22 -6.08 -13.34
N ALA A 121 9.23 -6.21 -12.45
CA ALA A 121 9.24 -7.12 -11.31
C ALA A 121 10.38 -6.85 -10.33
N GLU A 122 10.82 -5.59 -10.22
CA GLU A 122 11.89 -5.19 -9.31
C GLU A 122 11.40 -4.10 -8.35
N CYS A 123 12.08 -4.00 -7.20
CA CYS A 123 11.85 -2.89 -6.28
C CYS A 123 12.30 -1.60 -6.97
N GLY A 124 11.43 -0.59 -6.99
CA GLY A 124 11.76 0.69 -7.60
C GLY A 124 12.72 1.53 -6.75
N ASP A 125 13.35 2.51 -7.39
CA ASP A 125 14.34 3.36 -6.74
C ASP A 125 13.74 4.19 -5.60
N ILE A 126 12.53 4.72 -5.80
CA ILE A 126 11.88 5.55 -4.77
C ILE A 126 11.49 4.70 -3.57
N THR A 127 10.88 3.54 -3.81
CA THR A 127 10.53 2.60 -2.74
C THR A 127 11.77 2.19 -1.95
N SER A 128 12.88 1.91 -2.65
CA SER A 128 14.14 1.55 -2.01
C SER A 128 14.67 2.67 -1.11
N LYS A 129 14.62 3.91 -1.58
CA LYS A 129 15.05 5.06 -0.79
C LYS A 129 14.18 5.27 0.44
N LEU A 130 12.86 5.12 0.30
CA LEU A 130 11.95 5.23 1.42
C LEU A 130 12.18 4.13 2.45
N TYR A 131 12.42 2.91 1.99
CA TYR A 131 12.74 1.80 2.87
C TYR A 131 14.01 2.08 3.68
N LYS A 132 15.03 2.65 3.04
CA LYS A 132 16.28 2.99 3.73
C LYS A 132 16.03 4.03 4.83
N ILE A 133 15.27 5.10 4.52
CA ILE A 133 14.91 6.11 5.53
C ILE A 133 14.13 5.47 6.66
N PHE A 134 13.16 4.61 6.33
CA PHE A 134 12.35 3.90 7.31
C PHE A 134 13.23 3.09 8.27
N THR A 135 14.13 2.28 7.75
CA THR A 135 14.98 1.43 8.59
C THR A 135 15.93 2.25 9.47
N GLU A 136 16.43 3.37 8.97
CA GLU A 136 17.30 4.25 9.75
C GLU A 136 16.54 4.88 10.92
N LYS A 137 15.26 5.19 10.75
CA LYS A 137 14.47 5.84 11.81
C LYS A 137 14.00 4.89 12.90
N ILE A 138 13.84 3.61 12.60
CA ILE A 138 13.38 2.64 13.60
C ILE A 138 14.50 1.90 14.31
N ASN A 139 15.74 2.07 13.87
CA ASN A 139 16.92 1.43 14.48
C ASN A 139 17.64 2.37 15.43
#